data_eca7d5693ef7c593cdf0bff87c15679d
#
_entry.id   eca7d5693ef7c593cdf0bff87c15679d
#
_cell.length_a   1.000
_cell.length_b   1.000
_cell.length_c   1.000
_cell.angle_alpha   90.00
_cell.angle_beta   90.00
_cell.angle_gamma   90.00
#
_symmetry.space_group_name_H-M   'P 1'
#
loop_
_entity.id
_entity.type
_entity.pdbx_description
1 polymer ?
#
loop_
_entity_poly.entity_id
_entity_poly.type
_entity_poly.pdbx_seq_one_letter_code
_entity_poly.pdbx_strand_id
1 'polypeptide(L)' 'MNSNNTTIFQTCRQAAGITQERAAELLGISVRTLAAYESGSRPVPPLRAADMVDLYGTQFLAMQ' A
#
# COMPACT_ATOMS: atom_id res chain seq x y z
N MET A 1 0.37 18.31 12.26
CA MET A 1 -0.13 17.38 12.03
C MET A 1 -0.58 17.11 10.74
N ASN A 2 -0.70 16.07 10.38
CA ASN A 2 -1.09 15.67 9.19
C ASN A 2 -2.53 15.62 9.09
N SER A 3 -3.08 16.29 8.23
CA SER A 3 -4.48 16.38 8.13
C SER A 3 -5.08 15.51 7.07
N ASN A 4 -4.29 14.73 6.37
CA ASN A 4 -4.82 14.06 5.20
C ASN A 4 -5.04 12.59 5.40
N ASN A 5 -4.91 12.04 6.59
CA ASN A 5 -5.18 10.65 6.88
C ASN A 5 -4.37 9.66 6.06
N THR A 6 -3.28 10.12 5.43
CA THR A 6 -2.40 9.24 4.67
C THR A 6 -1.62 8.37 5.62
N THR A 7 -1.57 7.06 5.37
CA THR A 7 -0.85 6.12 6.20
C THR A 7 0.52 5.83 5.61
N ILE A 8 1.33 5.12 6.39
CA ILE A 8 2.64 4.67 5.93
C ILE A 8 2.51 3.76 4.71
N PHE A 9 1.38 3.08 4.55
CA PHE A 9 1.19 2.18 3.41
C PHE A 9 1.20 2.94 2.09
N GLN A 10 0.55 4.09 2.04
CA GLN A 10 0.57 4.90 0.82
C GLN A 10 1.98 5.42 0.56
N THR A 11 2.66 5.86 1.61
CA THR A 11 4.03 6.35 1.49
C THR A 11 4.95 5.27 0.93
N CYS A 12 4.86 4.05 1.46
CA CYS A 12 5.70 2.95 1.00
C CYS A 12 5.38 2.58 -0.44
N ARG A 13 4.11 2.57 -0.82
CA ARG A 13 3.73 2.26 -2.19
C ARG A 13 4.31 3.28 -3.16
N GLN A 14 4.20 4.55 -2.81
CA GLN A 14 4.73 5.62 -3.67
C GLN A 14 6.24 5.53 -3.77
N ALA A 15 6.92 5.24 -2.67
CA ALA A 15 8.36 5.05 -2.68
C ALA A 15 8.76 3.86 -3.56
N ALA A 16 7.91 2.84 -3.60
CA ALA A 16 8.16 1.66 -4.44
C ALA A 16 7.85 1.93 -5.92
N GLY A 17 7.26 3.08 -6.24
CA GLY A 17 7.05 3.47 -7.62
C GLY A 17 5.92 2.76 -8.33
N ILE A 18 4.93 2.23 -7.61
CA ILE A 18 3.82 1.54 -8.26
C ILE A 18 2.52 2.27 -8.00
N THR A 19 1.61 2.14 -8.97
CA THR A 19 0.31 2.79 -8.88
C THR A 19 -0.59 2.03 -7.91
N GLN A 20 -1.65 2.69 -7.48
CA GLN A 20 -2.64 2.06 -6.62
C GLN A 20 -3.30 0.88 -7.33
N GLU A 21 -3.60 1.04 -8.62
CA GLU A 21 -4.20 -0.03 -9.43
C GLU A 21 -3.30 -1.24 -9.51
N ARG A 22 -2.03 -1.00 -9.77
CA ARG A 22 -1.07 -2.12 -9.89
C ARG A 22 -0.88 -2.82 -8.56
N ALA A 23 -0.76 -2.05 -7.47
CA ALA A 23 -0.61 -2.64 -6.16
C ALA A 23 -1.82 -3.49 -5.78
N ALA A 24 -3.02 -2.99 -6.06
CA ALA A 24 -4.24 -3.74 -5.76
C ALA A 24 -4.27 -5.05 -6.53
N GLU A 25 -3.87 -5.00 -7.79
CA GLU A 25 -3.81 -6.20 -8.62
C GLU A 25 -2.83 -7.23 -8.04
N LEU A 26 -1.65 -6.78 -7.67
CA LEU A 26 -0.63 -7.67 -7.13
C LEU A 26 -1.01 -8.23 -5.75
N LEU A 27 -1.79 -7.48 -4.99
CA LEU A 27 -2.24 -7.93 -3.69
C LEU A 27 -3.52 -8.77 -3.75
N GLY A 28 -4.18 -8.79 -4.91
CA GLY A 28 -5.41 -9.55 -5.06
C GLY A 28 -6.61 -8.91 -4.38
N ILE A 29 -6.62 -7.58 -4.27
CA ILE A 29 -7.73 -6.84 -3.65
C ILE A 29 -8.20 -5.76 -4.62
N SER A 30 -9.38 -5.19 -4.33
CA SER A 30 -9.90 -4.11 -5.16
C SER A 30 -9.15 -2.81 -4.86
N VAL A 31 -9.15 -1.90 -5.84
CA VAL A 31 -8.58 -0.58 -5.65
C VAL A 31 -9.29 0.14 -4.50
N ARG A 32 -10.61 -0.03 -4.40
CA ARG A 32 -11.38 0.59 -3.32
C ARG A 32 -10.89 0.12 -1.95
N THR A 33 -10.62 -1.17 -1.81
CA THR A 33 -10.13 -1.72 -0.54
C THR A 33 -8.74 -1.16 -0.24
N LEU A 34 -7.86 -1.12 -1.24
CA LEU A 34 -6.54 -0.58 -1.02
C LEU A 34 -6.60 0.90 -0.64
N ALA A 35 -7.46 1.67 -1.31
CA ALA A 35 -7.62 3.08 -1.01
C ALA A 35 -8.09 3.28 0.44
N ALA A 36 -9.00 2.42 0.92
CA ALA A 36 -9.48 2.50 2.29
C ALA A 36 -8.37 2.18 3.29
N TYR A 37 -7.51 1.23 2.97
CA TYR A 37 -6.35 0.93 3.80
C TYR A 37 -5.39 2.12 3.84
N GLU A 38 -5.14 2.72 2.71
CA GLU A 38 -4.17 3.81 2.62
C GLU A 38 -4.65 5.08 3.29
N SER A 39 -5.95 5.31 3.29
CA SER A 39 -6.51 6.49 3.94
C SER A 39 -6.70 6.30 5.43
N GLY A 40 -6.58 5.07 5.92
CA GLY A 40 -6.82 4.77 7.33
C GLY A 40 -8.27 4.58 7.67
N SER A 41 -9.19 4.61 6.69
CA SER A 41 -10.60 4.43 6.98
C SER A 41 -10.97 2.99 7.24
N ARG A 42 -10.05 2.06 6.93
CA ARG A 42 -10.26 0.63 7.17
C ARG A 42 -8.98 0.04 7.71
N PRO A 43 -9.03 -0.66 8.86
CA PRO A 43 -7.80 -1.24 9.41
C PRO A 43 -7.25 -2.34 8.51
N VAL A 44 -5.94 -2.44 8.46
CA VAL A 44 -5.27 -3.44 7.63
C VAL A 44 -5.04 -4.70 8.48
N PRO A 45 -5.57 -5.86 8.07
CA PRO A 45 -5.30 -7.10 8.79
C PRO A 45 -3.79 -7.39 8.80
N PRO A 46 -3.28 -8.00 9.88
CA PRO A 46 -1.82 -8.25 9.97
C PRO A 46 -1.25 -9.03 8.78
N LEU A 47 -1.96 -10.04 8.29
CA LEU A 47 -1.46 -10.81 7.15
C LEU A 47 -1.42 -9.96 5.88
N ARG A 48 -2.39 -9.07 5.72
CA ARG A 48 -2.40 -8.17 4.58
C ARG A 48 -1.28 -7.15 4.68
N ALA A 49 -1.03 -6.66 5.89
CA ALA A 49 0.06 -5.71 6.10
C ALA A 49 1.40 -6.36 5.74
N ALA A 50 1.59 -7.63 6.11
CA ALA A 50 2.82 -8.34 5.76
C ALA A 50 2.98 -8.46 4.25
N ASP A 51 1.88 -8.77 3.54
CA ASP A 51 1.92 -8.86 2.08
C ASP A 51 2.30 -7.52 1.46
N MET A 52 1.77 -6.44 2.00
CA MET A 52 2.06 -5.10 1.48
C MET A 52 3.52 -4.73 1.71
N VAL A 53 4.06 -5.05 2.88
CA VAL A 53 5.47 -4.77 3.18
C VAL A 53 6.36 -5.56 2.24
N ASP A 54 6.08 -6.83 2.03
CA ASP A 54 6.86 -7.66 1.13
C ASP A 54 6.81 -7.13 -0.30
N LEU A 55 5.61 -6.82 -0.78
CA LEU A 55 5.45 -6.32 -2.14
C LEU A 55 6.20 -5.01 -2.34
N TYR A 56 6.00 -4.06 -1.44
CA TYR A 56 6.59 -2.74 -1.63
C TYR A 56 8.11 -2.80 -1.44
N GLY A 57 8.59 -3.62 -0.53
CA GLY A 57 10.02 -3.80 -0.35
C GLY A 57 10.68 -4.39 -1.58
N THR A 58 10.05 -5.40 -2.18
CA THR A 58 10.57 -6.03 -3.38
C THR A 58 10.59 -5.05 -4.56
N GLN A 59 9.52 -4.29 -4.72
CA GLN A 59 9.44 -3.33 -5.82
C GLN A 59 10.43 -2.19 -5.63
N PHE A 60 10.60 -1.74 -4.39
CA PHE A 60 11.56 -0.69 -4.10
C PHE A 60 12.98 -1.14 -4.45
N LEU A 61 13.34 -2.36 -4.04
CA LEU A 61 14.67 -2.89 -4.34
C LEU A 61 14.88 -3.10 -5.83
N ALA A 62 13.84 -3.44 -6.56
CA ALA A 62 13.95 -3.63 -8.00
C ALA A 62 14.26 -2.34 -8.75
N MET A 63 14.00 -1.19 -8.11
CA MET A 63 14.28 0.10 -8.73
C MET A 63 15.73 0.54 -8.57
N GLN A 64 16.49 -0.14 -7.74
CA GLN A 64 17.87 0.27 -7.43
C GLN A 64 18.83 0.04 -8.59
#